data_174eaf3f855ed8023dad872686be374c
#
_entry.id   174eaf3f855ed8023dad872686be374c
#
_cell.length_a   1.000
_cell.length_b   1.000
_cell.length_c   1.000
_cell.angle_alpha   90.00
_cell.angle_beta   90.00
_cell.angle_gamma   90.00
#
_symmetry.space_group_name_H-M   'P 1'
#
loop_
_entity.id
_entity.type
_entity.pdbx_description
1 polymer ?
#
loop_
_entity_poly.entity_id
_entity_poly.type
_entity_poly.pdbx_seq_one_letter_code
_entity_poly.pdbx_strand_id
1 'polypeptide(L)'
;MIALIKNTFHNEEETKKELINFIQSTSRLSFGPECEKFESSFGLYQGRKHSVFVNSGSSANLALIQSLMNLGKLKKGDAVGFSALT
;
A
#
# COMPACT_ATOMS: atom_id res chain seq x y z
N MET A 1 -18.03 -19.33 -15.89
CA MET A 1 -17.28 -19.20 -14.62
C MET A 1 -16.78 -17.77 -14.48
N ILE A 2 -17.04 -17.13 -13.39
CA ILE A 2 -16.51 -15.79 -13.10
C ILE A 2 -15.17 -15.95 -12.41
N ALA A 3 -14.09 -15.49 -13.04
CA ALA A 3 -12.76 -15.56 -12.44
C ALA A 3 -12.63 -14.55 -11.29
N LEU A 4 -12.07 -14.99 -10.15
CA LEU A 4 -11.79 -14.11 -9.01
C LEU A 4 -10.71 -13.07 -9.33
N ILE A 5 -9.76 -13.44 -10.18
CA ILE A 5 -8.68 -12.56 -10.64
C ILE A 5 -8.74 -12.55 -12.16
N LYS A 6 -8.91 -11.39 -12.74
CA LYS A 6 -9.06 -11.22 -14.17
C LYS A 6 -7.71 -11.04 -14.87
N ASN A 7 -6.94 -10.06 -14.41
CA ASN A 7 -5.58 -9.75 -14.88
C ASN A 7 -4.75 -9.20 -13.72
N THR A 8 -3.45 -9.45 -13.75
CA THR A 8 -2.52 -8.90 -12.76
C THR A 8 -2.30 -7.39 -12.98
N PHE A 9 -2.30 -6.98 -14.26
CA PHE A 9 -2.06 -5.59 -14.65
C PHE A 9 -3.25 -5.02 -15.43
N HIS A 10 -3.55 -3.76 -15.17
CA HIS A 10 -4.37 -2.95 -16.06
C HIS A 10 -3.53 -2.58 -17.29
N ASN A 11 -4.11 -2.66 -18.51
CA ASN A 11 -3.36 -2.45 -19.76
C ASN A 11 -2.03 -3.21 -19.75
N GLU A 12 -2.10 -4.52 -19.66
CA GLU A 12 -0.97 -5.41 -19.36
C GLU A 12 0.26 -5.15 -20.25
N GLU A 13 0.06 -5.01 -21.56
CA GLU A 13 1.17 -4.80 -22.48
C GLU A 13 1.92 -3.49 -22.23
N GLU A 14 1.17 -2.38 -22.08
CA GLU A 14 1.71 -1.07 -21.79
C GLU A 14 2.41 -1.04 -20.42
N THR A 15 1.73 -1.55 -19.40
CA THR A 15 2.25 -1.60 -18.03
C THR A 15 3.54 -2.42 -17.94
N LYS A 16 3.64 -3.52 -18.68
CA LYS A 16 4.87 -4.32 -18.75
C LYS A 16 6.00 -3.57 -19.44
N LYS A 17 5.72 -2.82 -20.51
CA LYS A 17 6.73 -1.96 -21.15
C LYS A 17 7.27 -0.91 -20.20
N GLU A 18 6.37 -0.22 -19.49
CA GLU A 18 6.76 0.79 -18.50
C GLU A 18 7.60 0.17 -17.36
N LEU A 19 7.23 -1.01 -16.88
CA LEU A 19 8.01 -1.72 -15.87
C LEU A 19 9.41 -2.10 -16.38
N ILE A 20 9.54 -2.56 -17.61
CA ILE A 20 10.82 -2.87 -18.22
C ILE A 20 11.70 -1.61 -18.33
N ASN A 21 11.12 -0.51 -18.82
CA ASN A 21 11.81 0.78 -18.93
C ASN A 21 12.28 1.26 -17.55
N PHE A 22 11.43 1.14 -16.53
CA PHE A 22 11.79 1.49 -15.16
C PHE A 22 12.97 0.65 -14.65
N ILE A 23 12.92 -0.67 -14.82
CA ILE A 23 13.99 -1.57 -14.37
C ILE A 23 15.31 -1.24 -15.07
N GLN A 24 15.27 -0.91 -16.36
CA GLN A 24 16.46 -0.57 -17.14
C GLN A 24 17.05 0.80 -16.78
N SER A 25 16.21 1.76 -16.40
CA SER A 25 16.63 3.15 -16.14
C SER A 25 16.96 3.45 -14.68
N THR A 26 16.42 2.66 -13.75
CA THR A 26 16.64 2.91 -12.32
C THR A 26 17.92 2.27 -11.81
N SER A 27 18.58 2.98 -10.91
CA SER A 27 19.69 2.42 -10.12
C SER A 27 19.23 1.79 -8.80
N ARG A 28 17.93 1.88 -8.47
CA ARG A 28 17.41 1.47 -7.18
C ARG A 28 16.06 0.78 -7.30
N LEU A 29 16.02 -0.50 -6.92
CA LEU A 29 14.82 -1.34 -6.90
C LEU A 29 14.25 -1.56 -5.49
N SER A 30 14.65 -0.74 -4.52
CA SER A 30 14.14 -0.74 -3.14
C SER A 30 13.43 0.57 -2.84
N PHE A 31 12.98 0.75 -1.59
CA PHE A 31 12.38 2.01 -1.15
C PHE A 31 13.20 3.23 -1.59
N GLY A 32 12.57 4.16 -2.30
CA GLY A 32 13.21 5.33 -2.86
C GLY A 32 12.20 6.32 -3.44
N PRO A 33 12.61 7.16 -4.41
CA PRO A 33 11.78 8.22 -4.96
C PRO A 33 10.42 7.77 -5.52
N GLU A 34 10.35 6.58 -6.10
CA GLU A 34 9.09 6.07 -6.65
C GLU A 34 8.10 5.67 -5.53
N CYS A 35 8.61 5.18 -4.39
CA CYS A 35 7.79 4.93 -3.21
C CYS A 35 7.18 6.24 -2.67
N GLU A 36 7.99 7.29 -2.55
CA GLU A 36 7.54 8.62 -2.09
C GLU A 36 6.50 9.23 -3.04
N LYS A 37 6.70 9.09 -4.36
CA LYS A 37 5.70 9.50 -5.36
C LYS A 37 4.40 8.73 -5.21
N PHE A 38 4.48 7.42 -5.01
CA PHE A 38 3.30 6.58 -4.80
C PHE A 38 2.55 7.02 -3.54
N GLU A 39 3.24 7.17 -2.42
CA GLU A 39 2.65 7.63 -1.16
C GLU A 39 1.93 8.97 -1.32
N SER A 40 2.58 9.93 -1.98
CA SER A 40 2.00 11.25 -2.23
C SER A 40 0.75 11.18 -3.12
N SER A 41 0.83 10.45 -4.23
CA SER A 41 -0.28 10.30 -5.18
C SER A 41 -1.45 9.54 -4.58
N PHE A 42 -1.18 8.48 -3.84
CA PHE A 42 -2.21 7.70 -3.16
C PHE A 42 -2.88 8.49 -2.04
N GLY A 43 -2.09 9.25 -1.27
CA GLY A 43 -2.62 10.16 -0.26
C GLY A 43 -3.60 11.16 -0.86
N LEU A 44 -3.23 11.82 -1.96
CA LEU A 44 -4.11 12.74 -2.68
C LEU A 44 -5.38 12.06 -3.18
N TYR A 45 -5.26 10.88 -3.79
CA TYR A 45 -6.41 10.09 -4.26
C TYR A 45 -7.38 9.77 -3.12
N GLN A 46 -6.88 9.44 -1.94
CA GLN A 46 -7.67 9.16 -0.74
C GLN A 46 -8.14 10.42 0.01
N GLY A 47 -7.81 11.61 -0.47
CA GLY A 47 -8.12 12.86 0.23
C GLY A 47 -7.37 13.00 1.57
N ARG A 48 -6.17 12.43 1.66
CA ARG A 48 -5.32 12.47 2.86
C ARG A 48 -4.01 13.19 2.57
N LYS A 49 -3.52 13.89 3.59
CA LYS A 49 -2.25 14.62 3.48
C LYS A 49 -1.04 13.70 3.46
N HIS A 50 -1.13 12.59 4.16
CA HIS A 50 -0.04 11.62 4.31
C HIS A 50 -0.54 10.21 4.05
N SER A 51 0.30 9.41 3.43
CA SER A 51 0.15 7.96 3.37
C SER A 51 1.51 7.29 3.53
N VAL A 52 1.51 6.06 3.97
CA VAL A 52 2.73 5.28 4.20
C VAL A 52 2.57 3.94 3.51
N PHE A 53 3.51 3.63 2.63
CA PHE A 53 3.57 2.35 1.94
C PHE A 53 4.37 1.34 2.77
N VAL A 54 3.81 0.16 2.95
CA VAL A 54 4.42 -0.93 3.72
C VAL A 54 4.46 -2.21 2.90
N ASN A 55 5.21 -3.19 3.35
CA ASN A 55 5.46 -4.42 2.59
C ASN A 55 4.29 -5.41 2.54
N SER A 56 3.27 -5.24 3.40
CA SER A 56 2.11 -6.13 3.45
C SER A 56 0.94 -5.51 4.21
N GLY A 57 -0.25 -6.06 4.00
CA GLY A 57 -1.43 -5.71 4.78
C GLY A 57 -1.26 -6.00 6.28
N SER A 58 -0.57 -7.08 6.63
CA SER A 58 -0.26 -7.41 8.04
C SER A 58 0.61 -6.34 8.68
N SER A 59 1.63 -5.85 7.98
CA SER A 59 2.46 -4.73 8.46
C SER A 59 1.65 -3.44 8.57
N ALA A 60 0.73 -3.18 7.64
CA ALA A 60 -0.15 -2.02 7.70
C ALA A 60 -1.05 -2.07 8.94
N ASN A 61 -1.67 -3.22 9.22
CA ASN A 61 -2.50 -3.41 10.40
C ASN A 61 -1.71 -3.22 11.70
N LEU A 62 -0.51 -3.80 11.78
CA LEU A 62 0.36 -3.63 12.94
C LEU A 62 0.74 -2.16 13.16
N ALA A 63 1.15 -1.48 12.10
CA ALA A 63 1.51 -0.06 12.16
C ALA A 63 0.33 0.81 12.57
N LEU A 64 -0.87 0.52 12.05
CA LEU A 64 -2.10 1.24 12.40
C LEU A 64 -2.43 1.09 13.89
N ILE A 65 -2.47 -0.14 14.41
CA ILE A 65 -2.77 -0.41 15.81
C ILE A 65 -1.73 0.25 16.73
N GLN A 66 -0.45 0.09 16.42
CA GLN A 66 0.61 0.70 17.21
C GLN A 66 0.53 2.24 17.21
N SER A 67 0.22 2.84 16.06
CA SER A 67 0.03 4.28 15.96
C SER A 67 -1.12 4.78 16.82
N LEU A 68 -2.26 4.08 16.81
CA LEU A 68 -3.41 4.42 17.65
C LEU A 68 -3.09 4.30 19.13
N MET A 69 -2.30 3.29 19.53
CA MET A 69 -1.84 3.15 20.92
C MET A 69 -0.90 4.28 21.30
N ASN A 70 0.05 4.64 20.46
CA ASN A 70 0.99 5.74 20.70
C ASN A 70 0.27 7.09 20.84
N LEU A 71 -0.82 7.28 20.11
CA LEU A 71 -1.66 8.48 20.20
C LEU A 71 -2.65 8.46 21.39
N GLY A 72 -2.66 7.39 22.18
CA GLY A 72 -3.60 7.22 23.28
C GLY A 72 -5.06 7.02 22.86
N LYS A 73 -5.30 6.73 21.57
CA LYS A 73 -6.63 6.46 21.02
C LYS A 73 -7.10 5.02 21.22
N LEU A 74 -6.17 4.13 21.49
CA LEU A 74 -6.41 2.71 21.74
C LEU A 74 -5.59 2.28 22.95
N LYS A 75 -6.20 1.51 23.84
CA LYS A 75 -5.56 0.99 25.07
C LYS A 75 -5.71 -0.52 25.15
N LYS A 76 -4.87 -1.15 25.94
CA LYS A 76 -5.00 -2.58 26.23
C LYS A 76 -6.37 -2.87 26.84
N GLY A 77 -7.07 -3.83 26.25
CA GLY A 77 -8.43 -4.23 26.67
C GLY A 77 -9.55 -3.60 25.85
N ASP A 78 -9.27 -2.61 25.01
CA ASP A 78 -10.26 -2.03 24.10
C ASP A 78 -10.67 -3.03 23.02
N ALA A 79 -11.92 -2.96 22.61
CA ALA A 79 -12.45 -3.79 21.52
C ALA A 79 -12.11 -3.20 20.16
N VAL A 80 -11.65 -4.04 19.25
CA VAL A 80 -11.38 -3.69 17.86
C VAL A 80 -12.19 -4.59 16.94
N GLY A 81 -13.01 -3.99 16.08
CA GLY A 81 -13.78 -4.72 15.07
C GLY A 81 -13.03 -4.81 13.75
N PHE A 82 -13.05 -5.95 13.10
CA PHE A 82 -12.49 -6.15 11.76
C PHE A 82 -13.27 -7.23 11.01
N SER A 83 -13.09 -7.24 9.68
CA SER A 83 -13.74 -8.26 8.84
C SER A 83 -13.20 -9.67 9.14
N ALA A 84 -14.09 -10.65 9.23
CA ALA A 84 -13.70 -12.06 9.34
C ALA A 84 -13.10 -12.59 8.03
N LEU A 85 -13.36 -11.91 6.91
CA LEU A 85 -12.81 -12.22 5.60
C LEU A 85 -11.61 -11.32 5.31
N THR A 86 -10.46 -11.91 5.14
CA THR A 86 -9.20 -11.22 4.84
C THR A 86 -8.62 -11.63 3.50
#